data_8f2b9c4783452f6680a188c4c879c473
#
_entry.id   8f2b9c4783452f6680a188c4c879c473
#
_cell.length_a   1.000
_cell.length_b   1.000
_cell.length_c   1.000
_cell.angle_alpha   90.00
_cell.angle_beta   90.00
_cell.angle_gamma   90.00
#
_symmetry.space_group_name_H-M   'P 1'
#
loop_
_entity.id
_entity.type
_entity.pdbx_description
1 polymer ?
#
loop_
_entity_poly.entity_id
_entity_poly.type
_entity_poly.pdbx_seq_one_letter_code
_entity_poly.pdbx_strand_id
1 'polypeptide(L)'
;QVIADFTNKEDLKVLGQDIRYIKMGETSLTRKGDFFFGSTTYYLWYIIPLVLFVVFVIVYRKKAIENANVAKVRTKKANKVAAKRMKNAGRLLAENKQEAFYDEVLKALWGYISDKLNIPVSQLSKDNIEDELTKYGVAPELIKDFIGTLNECEFARYAPGNQNEAMDKVYSSAVEVISKMENSIKH
;
A
#
# COMPACT_ATOMS: atom_id res chain seq x y z
N GLN A 1 6.27 34.07 94.13
CA GLN A 1 5.38 33.85 92.96
C GLN A 1 6.03 34.41 91.77
N VAL A 2 6.55 33.55 90.94
CA VAL A 2 7.05 33.95 89.62
C VAL A 2 5.85 33.88 88.66
N ILE A 3 5.30 35.04 88.41
CA ILE A 3 4.29 35.18 87.33
C ILE A 3 5.11 35.15 86.04
N ALA A 4 5.07 34.04 85.36
CA ALA A 4 5.62 33.96 84.02
C ALA A 4 4.76 34.90 83.14
N ASP A 5 5.37 36.00 82.69
CA ASP A 5 4.79 36.86 81.72
C ASP A 5 4.79 36.12 80.38
N PHE A 6 3.69 35.46 80.21
CA PHE A 6 3.50 34.73 78.93
C PHE A 6 2.80 35.61 77.96
N THR A 7 3.46 35.71 76.86
CA THR A 7 2.93 36.04 75.57
C THR A 7 3.09 37.47 75.11
N ASN A 8 4.23 37.73 74.63
CA ASN A 8 4.35 38.73 73.59
C ASN A 8 3.56 38.21 72.34
N LYS A 9 2.62 38.99 71.85
CA LYS A 9 1.83 38.67 70.64
C LYS A 9 2.70 38.38 69.40
N GLU A 10 3.97 38.83 69.41
CA GLU A 10 4.96 38.59 68.36
C GLU A 10 5.45 37.12 68.38
N ASP A 11 5.61 36.52 69.57
CA ASP A 11 6.03 35.12 69.69
C ASP A 11 4.91 34.16 69.21
N LEU A 12 3.65 34.51 69.41
CA LEU A 12 2.51 33.77 68.87
C LEU A 12 2.46 33.86 67.34
N LYS A 13 2.89 34.97 66.72
CA LYS A 13 2.99 35.10 65.29
C LYS A 13 4.08 34.18 64.69
N VAL A 14 5.21 34.08 65.38
CA VAL A 14 6.33 33.23 64.94
C VAL A 14 5.96 31.76 65.08
N LEU A 15 5.31 31.33 66.16
CA LEU A 15 4.80 30.00 66.35
C LEU A 15 3.73 29.61 65.29
N GLY A 16 2.91 30.57 64.85
CA GLY A 16 1.93 30.38 63.78
C GLY A 16 2.53 30.24 62.40
N GLN A 17 3.77 30.69 62.20
CA GLN A 17 4.48 30.47 60.92
C GLN A 17 5.25 29.18 60.85
N ASP A 18 5.69 28.65 62.00
CA ASP A 18 6.45 27.38 62.05
C ASP A 18 5.57 26.14 62.15
N ILE A 19 4.37 26.27 62.71
CA ILE A 19 3.42 25.13 62.82
C ILE A 19 2.56 25.10 61.55
N ARG A 20 2.92 24.28 60.60
CA ARG A 20 2.08 24.01 59.44
C ARG A 20 0.80 23.26 59.89
N TYR A 21 -0.33 23.70 59.38
CA TYR A 21 -1.61 23.02 59.58
C TYR A 21 -1.52 21.55 59.14
N ILE A 22 -2.06 20.66 59.96
CA ILE A 22 -2.32 19.30 59.55
C ILE A 22 -3.28 19.37 58.36
N LYS A 23 -2.86 18.83 57.23
CA LYS A 23 -3.66 18.81 56.01
C LYS A 23 -4.89 17.94 56.24
N MET A 24 -6.07 18.57 56.36
CA MET A 24 -7.34 17.90 56.61
C MET A 24 -8.03 17.36 55.33
N GLY A 25 -7.35 17.39 54.19
CA GLY A 25 -7.88 16.86 52.94
C GLY A 25 -7.59 15.36 52.80
N GLU A 26 -8.34 14.70 51.92
CA GLU A 26 -8.10 13.30 51.55
C GLU A 26 -6.67 13.13 51.08
N THR A 27 -5.87 12.40 51.85
CA THR A 27 -4.49 12.07 51.50
C THR A 27 -4.50 10.68 50.90
N SER A 28 -4.14 10.58 49.62
CA SER A 28 -3.87 9.27 49.02
C SER A 28 -2.53 8.75 49.57
N LEU A 29 -2.59 7.97 50.63
CA LEU A 29 -1.42 7.36 51.24
C LEU A 29 -1.11 6.06 50.49
N THR A 30 0.07 5.99 49.93
CA THR A 30 0.59 4.76 49.32
C THR A 30 1.34 3.95 50.40
N ARG A 31 1.14 2.63 50.46
CA ARG A 31 1.83 1.74 51.38
C ARG A 31 3.35 1.87 51.21
N LYS A 32 4.06 2.01 52.34
CA LYS A 32 5.52 2.01 52.33
C LYS A 32 6.00 0.63 51.88
N GLY A 33 6.57 0.57 50.70
CA GLY A 33 7.06 -0.68 50.10
C GLY A 33 6.54 -0.94 48.70
N ASP A 34 5.44 -0.29 48.28
CA ASP A 34 4.96 -0.36 46.90
C ASP A 34 5.66 0.72 46.03
N PHE A 35 6.90 0.43 45.68
CA PHE A 35 7.63 1.29 44.77
C PHE A 35 7.28 0.90 43.34
N PHE A 36 6.91 1.88 42.50
CA PHE A 36 6.72 1.71 41.08
C PHE A 36 8.05 1.28 40.40
N PHE A 37 9.16 1.84 40.89
CA PHE A 37 10.51 1.50 40.40
C PHE A 37 10.89 0.09 40.86
N GLY A 38 11.23 -0.78 39.91
CA GLY A 38 11.61 -2.17 40.18
C GLY A 38 10.42 -3.15 40.24
N SER A 39 9.18 -2.68 40.06
CA SER A 39 8.00 -3.53 39.91
C SER A 39 7.95 -4.16 38.53
N THR A 40 7.32 -5.34 38.41
CA THR A 40 7.08 -6.02 37.13
C THR A 40 6.37 -5.12 36.13
N THR A 41 5.48 -4.27 36.60
CA THR A 41 4.76 -3.27 35.79
C THR A 41 5.69 -2.22 35.21
N TYR A 42 6.72 -1.82 35.94
CA TYR A 42 7.74 -0.88 35.48
C TYR A 42 8.52 -1.44 34.27
N TYR A 43 8.96 -2.69 34.32
CA TYR A 43 9.67 -3.33 33.22
C TYR A 43 8.74 -3.56 32.02
N LEU A 44 7.48 -3.91 32.22
CA LEU A 44 6.49 -4.06 31.16
C LEU A 44 6.28 -2.76 30.37
N TRP A 45 6.28 -1.60 31.03
CA TRP A 45 6.14 -0.29 30.39
C TRP A 45 7.28 0.03 29.44
N TYR A 46 8.47 -0.51 29.67
CA TYR A 46 9.63 -0.33 28.78
C TYR A 46 9.71 -1.41 27.72
N ILE A 47 9.39 -2.64 28.06
CA ILE A 47 9.47 -3.77 27.11
C ILE A 47 8.42 -3.64 25.99
N ILE A 48 7.20 -3.26 26.31
CA ILE A 48 6.12 -3.15 25.32
C ILE A 48 6.47 -2.16 24.19
N PRO A 49 6.84 -0.89 24.46
CA PRO A 49 7.19 0.04 23.38
C PRO A 49 8.46 -0.37 22.64
N LEU A 50 9.42 -1.02 23.30
CA LEU A 50 10.63 -1.52 22.66
C LEU A 50 10.31 -2.63 21.66
N VAL A 51 9.47 -3.59 22.02
CA VAL A 51 9.02 -4.66 21.11
C VAL A 51 8.22 -4.07 19.94
N LEU A 52 7.29 -3.13 20.20
CA LEU A 52 6.55 -2.44 19.16
C LEU A 52 7.48 -1.69 18.19
N PHE A 53 8.50 -1.04 18.72
CA PHE A 53 9.49 -0.33 17.89
C PHE A 53 10.26 -1.29 16.98
N VAL A 54 10.72 -2.43 17.50
CA VAL A 54 11.43 -3.45 16.72
C VAL A 54 10.53 -3.99 15.60
N VAL A 55 9.29 -4.35 15.92
CA VAL A 55 8.31 -4.81 14.92
C VAL A 55 8.06 -3.74 13.86
N PHE A 56 7.88 -2.49 14.28
CA PHE A 56 7.70 -1.37 13.36
C PHE A 56 8.88 -1.18 12.42
N VAL A 57 10.12 -1.24 12.94
CA VAL A 57 11.35 -1.13 12.12
C VAL A 57 11.44 -2.27 11.10
N ILE A 58 11.13 -3.51 11.50
CA ILE A 58 11.14 -4.67 10.60
C ILE A 58 10.13 -4.48 9.47
N VAL A 59 8.89 -4.12 9.80
CA VAL A 59 7.83 -3.88 8.82
C VAL A 59 8.17 -2.71 7.89
N TYR A 60 8.70 -1.62 8.47
CA TYR A 60 9.09 -0.44 7.70
C TYR A 60 10.23 -0.76 6.72
N ARG A 61 11.28 -1.46 7.19
CA ARG A 61 12.39 -1.88 6.31
C ARG A 61 11.91 -2.81 5.20
N LYS A 62 11.02 -3.74 5.50
CA LYS A 62 10.45 -4.65 4.51
C LYS A 62 9.66 -3.89 3.43
N LYS A 63 8.82 -2.94 3.84
CA LYS A 63 8.10 -2.04 2.91
C LYS A 63 9.03 -1.10 2.13
N ALA A 64 10.05 -0.57 2.78
CA ALA A 64 11.01 0.33 2.12
C ALA A 64 11.81 -0.41 1.03
N ILE A 65 12.25 -1.64 1.29
CA ILE A 65 12.93 -2.49 0.30
C ILE A 65 11.99 -2.89 -0.84
N GLU A 66 10.72 -3.21 -0.54
CA GLU A 66 9.71 -3.50 -1.57
C GLU A 66 9.41 -2.26 -2.43
N ASN A 67 9.32 -1.08 -1.84
CA ASN A 67 9.06 0.17 -2.56
C ASN A 67 10.29 0.68 -3.33
N ALA A 68 11.50 0.42 -2.86
CA ALA A 68 12.73 0.75 -3.57
C ALA A 68 12.85 -0.02 -4.92
N ASN A 69 12.21 -1.19 -5.02
CA ASN A 69 12.08 -1.95 -6.25
C ASN A 69 10.74 -1.63 -6.95
N VAL A 70 10.51 -0.37 -7.31
CA VAL A 70 9.29 0.10 -7.99
C VAL A 70 8.99 -0.73 -9.25
N ALA A 71 10.02 -1.14 -9.98
CA ALA A 71 9.90 -2.04 -11.12
C ALA A 71 9.27 -3.38 -10.73
N LYS A 72 9.76 -4.06 -9.68
CA LYS A 72 9.21 -5.33 -9.20
C LYS A 72 7.76 -5.20 -8.71
N VAL A 73 7.43 -4.10 -8.05
CA VAL A 73 6.05 -3.85 -7.57
C VAL A 73 5.11 -3.63 -8.74
N ARG A 74 5.52 -2.87 -9.75
CA ARG A 74 4.75 -2.65 -10.99
C ARG A 74 4.52 -3.96 -11.72
N THR A 75 5.56 -4.74 -11.93
CA THR A 75 5.47 -6.03 -12.61
C THR A 75 4.53 -7.01 -11.89
N LYS A 76 4.59 -7.11 -10.55
CA LYS A 76 3.65 -7.94 -9.76
C LYS A 76 2.20 -7.45 -9.86
N LYS A 77 2.00 -6.13 -10.01
CA LYS A 77 0.66 -5.53 -10.12
C LYS A 77 0.11 -5.52 -11.54
N ALA A 78 0.97 -5.61 -12.57
CA ALA A 78 0.59 -5.53 -13.98
C ALA A 78 -0.56 -6.49 -14.33
N ASN A 79 -0.42 -7.77 -13.99
CA ASN A 79 -1.46 -8.77 -14.23
C ASN A 79 -2.77 -8.44 -13.51
N LYS A 80 -2.71 -8.00 -12.25
CA LYS A 80 -3.91 -7.63 -11.48
C LYS A 80 -4.64 -6.43 -12.08
N VAL A 81 -3.90 -5.44 -12.57
CA VAL A 81 -4.46 -4.26 -13.22
C VAL A 81 -5.05 -4.63 -14.58
N ALA A 82 -4.34 -5.43 -15.38
CA ALA A 82 -4.82 -5.94 -16.66
C ALA A 82 -6.09 -6.78 -16.48
N ALA A 83 -6.11 -7.72 -15.53
CA ALA A 83 -7.28 -8.53 -15.22
C ALA A 83 -8.49 -7.68 -14.79
N LYS A 84 -8.27 -6.61 -14.01
CA LYS A 84 -9.35 -5.68 -13.63
C LYS A 84 -9.92 -4.95 -14.85
N ARG A 85 -9.06 -4.48 -15.76
CA ARG A 85 -9.46 -3.82 -17.00
C ARG A 85 -10.19 -4.79 -17.93
N MET A 86 -9.67 -6.02 -18.08
CA MET A 86 -10.32 -7.05 -18.88
C MET A 86 -11.71 -7.42 -18.32
N LYS A 87 -11.86 -7.49 -16.99
CA LYS A 87 -13.19 -7.67 -16.37
C LYS A 87 -14.15 -6.53 -16.69
N ASN A 88 -13.64 -5.29 -16.72
CA ASN A 88 -14.44 -4.12 -17.12
C ASN A 88 -14.79 -4.18 -18.60
N ALA A 89 -13.86 -4.56 -19.47
CA ALA A 89 -14.12 -4.78 -20.90
C ALA A 89 -15.18 -5.88 -21.12
N GLY A 90 -15.16 -6.99 -20.37
CA GLY A 90 -16.20 -8.02 -20.43
C GLY A 90 -17.60 -7.51 -20.05
N ARG A 91 -17.69 -6.54 -19.13
CA ARG A 91 -18.97 -5.90 -18.82
C ARG A 91 -19.45 -5.00 -19.96
N LEU A 92 -18.52 -4.23 -20.56
CA LEU A 92 -18.83 -3.38 -21.73
C LEU A 92 -19.22 -4.20 -22.96
N LEU A 93 -18.64 -5.39 -23.12
CA LEU A 93 -19.04 -6.40 -24.10
C LEU A 93 -20.50 -6.81 -23.92
N ALA A 94 -20.89 -7.18 -22.69
CA ALA A 94 -22.28 -7.55 -22.36
C ALA A 94 -23.28 -6.38 -22.55
N GLU A 95 -22.82 -5.13 -22.39
CA GLU A 95 -23.61 -3.92 -22.61
C GLU A 95 -23.61 -3.46 -24.07
N ASN A 96 -22.93 -4.19 -25.00
CA ASN A 96 -22.78 -3.84 -26.41
C ASN A 96 -22.23 -2.42 -26.67
N LYS A 97 -21.37 -1.92 -25.74
CA LYS A 97 -20.70 -0.62 -25.87
C LYS A 97 -19.37 -0.76 -26.60
N GLN A 98 -19.44 -0.84 -27.92
CA GLN A 98 -18.31 -1.17 -28.78
C GLN A 98 -17.08 -0.27 -28.58
N GLU A 99 -17.24 1.05 -28.72
CA GLU A 99 -16.12 1.99 -28.65
C GLU A 99 -15.40 1.92 -27.28
N ALA A 100 -16.19 1.95 -26.21
CA ALA A 100 -15.67 1.86 -24.85
C ALA A 100 -15.00 0.50 -24.56
N PHE A 101 -15.51 -0.58 -25.16
CA PHE A 101 -14.93 -1.91 -25.06
C PHE A 101 -13.52 -1.97 -25.66
N TYR A 102 -13.36 -1.55 -26.93
CA TYR A 102 -12.06 -1.57 -27.58
C TYR A 102 -11.07 -0.65 -26.90
N ASP A 103 -11.49 0.52 -26.44
CA ASP A 103 -10.63 1.41 -25.65
C ASP A 103 -10.13 0.77 -24.35
N GLU A 104 -11.00 0.04 -23.66
CA GLU A 104 -10.61 -0.60 -22.40
C GLU A 104 -9.69 -1.81 -22.64
N VAL A 105 -9.91 -2.58 -23.71
CA VAL A 105 -9.01 -3.69 -24.11
C VAL A 105 -7.64 -3.15 -24.51
N LEU A 106 -7.57 -2.11 -25.35
CA LEU A 106 -6.30 -1.47 -25.73
C LEU A 106 -5.57 -0.93 -24.50
N LYS A 107 -6.26 -0.24 -23.61
CA LYS A 107 -5.69 0.23 -22.33
C LYS A 107 -5.21 -0.91 -21.43
N ALA A 108 -5.86 -2.07 -21.48
CA ALA A 108 -5.43 -3.24 -20.74
C ALA A 108 -4.13 -3.81 -21.31
N LEU A 109 -4.05 -4.00 -22.63
CA LEU A 109 -2.88 -4.55 -23.31
C LEU A 109 -1.66 -3.62 -23.20
N TRP A 110 -1.82 -2.35 -23.55
CA TRP A 110 -0.74 -1.37 -23.46
C TRP A 110 -0.29 -1.14 -22.02
N GLY A 111 -1.24 -1.05 -21.07
CA GLY A 111 -0.93 -0.90 -19.66
C GLY A 111 -0.21 -2.10 -19.08
N TYR A 112 -0.58 -3.32 -19.51
CA TYR A 112 0.09 -4.55 -19.09
C TYR A 112 1.58 -4.55 -19.49
N ILE A 113 1.86 -4.28 -20.76
CA ILE A 113 3.24 -4.23 -21.27
C ILE A 113 4.03 -3.09 -20.63
N SER A 114 3.44 -1.90 -20.52
CA SER A 114 4.05 -0.75 -19.85
C SER A 114 4.51 -1.08 -18.43
N ASP A 115 3.65 -1.72 -17.65
CA ASP A 115 3.96 -2.11 -16.28
C ASP A 115 4.95 -3.28 -16.19
N LYS A 116 4.91 -4.21 -17.17
CA LYS A 116 5.82 -5.38 -17.23
C LYS A 116 7.23 -4.96 -17.63
N LEU A 117 7.36 -4.14 -18.66
CA LEU A 117 8.64 -3.63 -19.17
C LEU A 117 9.15 -2.43 -18.36
N ASN A 118 8.31 -1.85 -17.51
CA ASN A 118 8.59 -0.60 -16.80
C ASN A 118 8.90 0.59 -17.74
N ILE A 119 8.24 0.62 -18.91
CA ILE A 119 8.36 1.67 -19.91
C ILE A 119 7.03 2.43 -19.96
N PRO A 120 7.02 3.76 -19.91
CA PRO A 120 5.78 4.55 -20.04
C PRO A 120 5.06 4.25 -21.36
N VAL A 121 3.72 4.15 -21.33
CA VAL A 121 2.90 3.90 -22.53
C VAL A 121 3.20 4.90 -23.65
N SER A 122 3.53 6.15 -23.32
CA SER A 122 3.89 7.19 -24.30
C SER A 122 5.17 6.91 -25.08
N GLN A 123 6.02 6.02 -24.59
CA GLN A 123 7.27 5.61 -25.26
C GLN A 123 7.15 4.26 -25.95
N LEU A 124 6.01 3.57 -25.80
CA LEU A 124 5.74 2.30 -26.43
C LEU A 124 5.11 2.52 -27.82
N SER A 125 5.68 1.86 -28.80
CA SER A 125 5.15 1.75 -30.16
C SER A 125 5.14 0.28 -30.57
N LYS A 126 4.43 -0.08 -31.63
CA LYS A 126 4.42 -1.46 -32.13
C LYS A 126 5.81 -1.93 -32.58
N ASP A 127 6.60 -1.01 -33.11
CA ASP A 127 7.95 -1.31 -33.61
C ASP A 127 8.94 -1.57 -32.46
N ASN A 128 8.87 -0.78 -31.39
CA ASN A 128 9.80 -0.95 -30.27
C ASN A 128 9.37 -2.03 -29.27
N ILE A 129 8.09 -2.41 -29.23
CA ILE A 129 7.59 -3.50 -28.39
C ILE A 129 8.23 -4.84 -28.77
N GLU A 130 8.40 -5.11 -30.05
CA GLU A 130 9.02 -6.34 -30.53
C GLU A 130 10.46 -6.47 -30.04
N ASP A 131 11.24 -5.40 -30.17
CA ASP A 131 12.62 -5.34 -29.70
C ASP A 131 12.72 -5.48 -28.17
N GLU A 132 11.86 -4.76 -27.46
CA GLU A 132 11.87 -4.79 -25.99
C GLU A 132 11.45 -6.15 -25.43
N LEU A 133 10.40 -6.77 -25.96
CA LEU A 133 9.96 -8.11 -25.54
C LEU A 133 10.99 -9.19 -25.89
N THR A 134 11.69 -9.04 -27.01
CA THR A 134 12.79 -9.94 -27.40
C THR A 134 13.95 -9.85 -26.39
N LYS A 135 14.30 -8.65 -25.93
CA LYS A 135 15.31 -8.45 -24.87
C LYS A 135 14.92 -9.11 -23.55
N TYR A 136 13.62 -9.16 -23.24
CA TYR A 136 13.08 -9.85 -22.06
C TYR A 136 12.98 -11.37 -22.25
N GLY A 137 13.35 -11.92 -23.42
CA GLY A 137 13.37 -13.36 -23.67
C GLY A 137 11.99 -13.96 -23.94
N VAL A 138 11.05 -13.17 -24.41
CA VAL A 138 9.72 -13.64 -24.82
C VAL A 138 9.84 -14.34 -26.18
N ALA A 139 9.14 -15.48 -26.35
CA ALA A 139 9.14 -16.22 -27.59
C ALA A 139 8.59 -15.37 -28.75
N PRO A 140 9.23 -15.40 -29.94
CA PRO A 140 8.82 -14.58 -31.09
C PRO A 140 7.37 -14.83 -31.52
N GLU A 141 6.88 -16.06 -31.39
CA GLU A 141 5.49 -16.42 -31.68
C GLU A 141 4.50 -15.67 -30.79
N LEU A 142 4.82 -15.57 -29.50
CA LEU A 142 3.96 -14.89 -28.54
C LEU A 142 3.98 -13.36 -28.73
N ILE A 143 5.12 -12.81 -29.16
CA ILE A 143 5.23 -11.39 -29.52
C ILE A 143 4.33 -11.10 -30.73
N LYS A 144 4.37 -12.00 -31.74
CA LYS A 144 3.53 -11.88 -32.93
C LYS A 144 2.04 -11.99 -32.61
N ASP A 145 1.66 -12.91 -31.72
CA ASP A 145 0.28 -13.04 -31.24
C ASP A 145 -0.19 -11.77 -30.51
N PHE A 146 0.68 -11.20 -29.68
CA PHE A 146 0.38 -9.96 -28.96
C PHE A 146 0.16 -8.78 -29.91
N ILE A 147 1.07 -8.57 -30.87
CA ILE A 147 0.96 -7.51 -31.89
C ILE A 147 -0.25 -7.76 -32.78
N GLY A 148 -0.52 -9.03 -33.14
CA GLY A 148 -1.71 -9.43 -33.88
C GLY A 148 -3.00 -9.04 -33.17
N THR A 149 -3.09 -9.31 -31.87
CA THR A 149 -4.25 -8.95 -31.03
C THR A 149 -4.43 -7.44 -30.94
N LEU A 150 -3.33 -6.66 -30.81
CA LEU A 150 -3.40 -5.20 -30.84
C LEU A 150 -3.96 -4.70 -32.19
N ASN A 151 -3.46 -5.27 -33.30
CA ASN A 151 -3.91 -4.88 -34.66
C ASN A 151 -5.39 -5.25 -34.88
N GLU A 152 -5.80 -6.45 -34.46
CA GLU A 152 -7.20 -6.87 -34.54
C GLU A 152 -8.12 -5.95 -33.73
N CYS A 153 -7.69 -5.56 -32.54
CA CYS A 153 -8.45 -4.65 -31.66
C CYS A 153 -8.58 -3.25 -32.29
N GLU A 154 -7.49 -2.70 -32.83
CA GLU A 154 -7.51 -1.40 -33.50
C GLU A 154 -8.34 -1.44 -34.79
N PHE A 155 -8.20 -2.48 -35.60
CA PHE A 155 -8.97 -2.65 -36.82
C PHE A 155 -10.46 -2.78 -36.55
N ALA A 156 -10.83 -3.63 -35.60
CA ALA A 156 -12.23 -3.89 -35.23
C ALA A 156 -12.94 -2.65 -34.66
N ARG A 157 -12.20 -1.72 -34.05
CA ARG A 157 -12.71 -0.45 -33.56
C ARG A 157 -13.31 0.41 -34.68
N TYR A 158 -12.74 0.35 -35.91
CA TYR A 158 -13.10 1.19 -37.04
C TYR A 158 -13.79 0.43 -38.17
N ALA A 159 -13.81 -0.91 -38.13
CA ALA A 159 -14.37 -1.73 -39.19
C ALA A 159 -15.89 -1.82 -39.13
N PRO A 160 -16.62 -1.58 -40.22
CA PRO A 160 -18.03 -1.88 -40.30
C PRO A 160 -18.24 -3.41 -40.45
N GLY A 161 -18.94 -4.06 -39.53
CA GLY A 161 -19.21 -5.51 -39.63
C GLY A 161 -20.02 -6.06 -38.46
N ASN A 162 -20.13 -7.39 -38.39
CA ASN A 162 -20.80 -8.13 -37.29
C ASN A 162 -20.04 -7.92 -35.98
N GLN A 163 -20.46 -6.93 -35.22
CA GLN A 163 -19.73 -6.33 -34.12
C GLN A 163 -19.59 -7.26 -32.91
N ASN A 164 -20.60 -8.09 -32.63
CA ASN A 164 -20.62 -8.95 -31.43
C ASN A 164 -19.62 -10.10 -31.53
N GLU A 165 -19.58 -10.79 -32.67
CA GLU A 165 -18.62 -11.90 -32.88
C GLU A 165 -17.17 -11.38 -32.88
N ALA A 166 -16.93 -10.18 -33.45
CA ALA A 166 -15.63 -9.55 -33.46
C ALA A 166 -15.17 -9.15 -32.04
N MET A 167 -16.06 -8.63 -31.21
CA MET A 167 -15.80 -8.26 -29.82
C MET A 167 -15.46 -9.49 -28.97
N ASP A 168 -16.23 -10.59 -29.09
CA ASP A 168 -15.99 -11.84 -28.37
C ASP A 168 -14.63 -12.44 -28.75
N LYS A 169 -14.31 -12.47 -30.04
CA LYS A 169 -13.02 -12.94 -30.54
C LYS A 169 -11.86 -12.11 -29.95
N VAL A 170 -11.92 -10.80 -30.06
CA VAL A 170 -10.88 -9.90 -29.55
C VAL A 170 -10.73 -10.04 -28.04
N TYR A 171 -11.83 -10.17 -27.31
CA TYR A 171 -11.80 -10.39 -25.86
C TYR A 171 -11.07 -11.67 -25.49
N SER A 172 -11.42 -12.78 -26.15
CA SER A 172 -10.82 -14.10 -25.92
C SER A 172 -9.33 -14.09 -26.24
N SER A 173 -8.95 -13.53 -27.41
CA SER A 173 -7.54 -13.39 -27.81
C SER A 173 -6.74 -12.54 -26.84
N ALA A 174 -7.28 -11.42 -26.37
CA ALA A 174 -6.60 -10.53 -25.42
C ALA A 174 -6.37 -11.22 -24.05
N VAL A 175 -7.37 -11.95 -23.54
CA VAL A 175 -7.23 -12.71 -22.27
C VAL A 175 -6.19 -13.80 -22.41
N GLU A 176 -6.23 -14.54 -23.51
CA GLU A 176 -5.29 -15.64 -23.79
C GLU A 176 -3.85 -15.13 -23.90
N VAL A 177 -3.62 -14.06 -24.65
CA VAL A 177 -2.30 -13.47 -24.86
C VAL A 177 -1.73 -12.92 -23.55
N ILE A 178 -2.53 -12.20 -22.75
CA ILE A 178 -2.08 -11.72 -21.43
C ILE A 178 -1.70 -12.91 -20.53
N SER A 179 -2.48 -13.98 -20.53
CA SER A 179 -2.20 -15.19 -19.74
C SER A 179 -0.90 -15.89 -20.18
N LYS A 180 -0.70 -16.05 -21.49
CA LYS A 180 0.53 -16.64 -22.06
C LYS A 180 1.74 -15.78 -21.75
N MET A 181 1.63 -14.46 -21.89
CA MET A 181 2.68 -13.51 -21.57
C MET A 181 3.08 -13.57 -20.09
N GLU A 182 2.11 -13.65 -19.19
CA GLU A 182 2.38 -13.76 -17.75
C GLU A 182 3.15 -15.04 -17.40
N ASN A 183 2.87 -16.15 -18.11
CA ASN A 183 3.58 -17.42 -17.92
C ASN A 183 4.99 -17.40 -18.54
N SER A 184 5.19 -16.66 -19.63
CA SER A 184 6.47 -16.55 -20.34
C SER A 184 7.44 -15.62 -19.63
N ILE A 185 6.97 -14.46 -19.17
CA ILE A 185 7.81 -13.48 -18.46
C ILE A 185 7.87 -13.85 -16.97
N LYS A 186 8.48 -15.00 -16.65
CA LYS A 186 8.82 -15.36 -15.27
C LYS A 186 10.10 -14.66 -14.85
N HIS A 187 10.07 -14.10 -13.66
CA HIS A 187 11.20 -13.45 -12.99
C HIS A 187 12.22 -14.46 -12.47
#